data_4b04d3bc7c10ac38c8e600239667bed7
#
_entry.id   4b04d3bc7c10ac38c8e600239667bed7
#
_cell.length_a   1.000
_cell.length_b   1.000
_cell.length_c   1.000
_cell.angle_alpha   90.00
_cell.angle_beta   90.00
_cell.angle_gamma   90.00
#
_symmetry.space_group_name_H-M   'P 1'
#
loop_
_entity.id
_entity.type
_entity.pdbx_description
1 polymer ?
#
loop_
_entity_poly.entity_id
_entity_poly.type
_entity_poly.pdbx_seq_one_letter_code
_entity_poly.pdbx_strand_id
1 'polypeptide(L)'
;MARKLLCPAALLLALTLIFTGCSVKKVNNIPSSEQVSAFGDFKHYFGELNENEKRAYNAILRDIESFPEEIEIPELNNEELEKVWLAVMYDNPELIMLGRECMLVSRDRKFWFSCEYAMTKDEYERKKAELQTKADELGAKIVKETSDFDKELLIHDAIIDSCRYTDSDKLIASSAYGVLVNGSASCEGYAKAAKL
;
A
#
# COMPACT_ATOMS: atom_id res chain seq x y z
N MET A 1 -16.77 -12.07 89.66
CA MET A 1 -17.35 -11.23 88.60
C MET A 1 -16.35 -11.10 87.48
N ALA A 2 -16.51 -11.89 86.45
CA ALA A 2 -15.59 -11.95 85.29
C ALA A 2 -16.20 -11.20 84.11
N ARG A 3 -15.56 -10.08 83.71
CA ARG A 3 -15.91 -9.38 82.49
C ARG A 3 -15.15 -9.94 81.30
N LYS A 4 -15.87 -10.57 80.37
CA LYS A 4 -15.34 -11.01 79.11
C LYS A 4 -15.13 -9.78 78.22
N LEU A 5 -13.89 -9.50 77.78
CA LEU A 5 -13.58 -8.59 76.72
C LEU A 5 -13.80 -9.32 75.38
N LEU A 6 -14.70 -8.80 74.60
CA LEU A 6 -14.82 -9.18 73.18
C LEU A 6 -13.76 -8.39 72.38
N CYS A 7 -12.97 -9.16 71.64
CA CYS A 7 -12.02 -8.63 70.67
C CYS A 7 -12.75 -8.33 69.33
N PRO A 8 -12.71 -7.14 68.76
CA PRO A 8 -13.28 -6.95 67.45
C PRO A 8 -12.31 -7.46 66.37
N ALA A 9 -12.77 -8.42 65.62
CA ALA A 9 -12.07 -8.88 64.42
C ALA A 9 -11.96 -7.75 63.43
N ALA A 10 -10.74 -7.29 63.17
CA ALA A 10 -10.44 -6.33 62.11
C ALA A 10 -10.60 -7.03 60.77
N LEU A 11 -11.64 -6.64 60.04
CA LEU A 11 -11.90 -7.05 58.65
C LEU A 11 -10.90 -6.32 57.75
N LEU A 12 -9.78 -6.96 57.46
CA LEU A 12 -8.83 -6.49 56.46
C LEU A 12 -9.43 -6.74 55.07
N LEU A 13 -10.05 -5.68 54.50
CA LEU A 13 -10.50 -5.67 53.13
C LEU A 13 -9.26 -5.48 52.26
N ALA A 14 -8.70 -6.59 51.75
CA ALA A 14 -7.65 -6.54 50.77
C ALA A 14 -8.23 -6.04 49.42
N LEU A 15 -8.06 -4.78 49.14
CA LEU A 15 -8.38 -4.16 47.87
C LEU A 15 -7.32 -4.62 46.83
N THR A 16 -7.56 -5.75 46.18
CA THR A 16 -6.76 -6.20 45.03
C THR A 16 -7.06 -5.29 43.87
N LEU A 17 -6.20 -4.28 43.68
CA LEU A 17 -6.13 -3.53 42.44
C LEU A 17 -5.70 -4.48 41.33
N ILE A 18 -6.69 -4.96 40.59
CA ILE A 18 -6.45 -5.64 39.32
C ILE A 18 -5.95 -4.55 38.34
N PHE A 19 -4.64 -4.38 38.28
CA PHE A 19 -4.02 -3.75 37.14
C PHE A 19 -4.24 -4.67 35.93
N THR A 20 -5.34 -4.47 35.21
CA THR A 20 -5.42 -4.90 33.83
C THR A 20 -4.41 -4.07 33.06
N GLY A 21 -3.15 -4.50 33.09
CA GLY A 21 -2.14 -4.03 32.17
C GLY A 21 -2.65 -4.33 30.79
N CYS A 22 -3.11 -3.31 30.07
CA CYS A 22 -3.15 -3.37 28.62
C CYS A 22 -1.73 -3.70 28.17
N SER A 23 -1.48 -4.99 27.94
CA SER A 23 -0.29 -5.45 27.25
C SER A 23 -0.43 -4.94 25.82
N VAL A 24 0.10 -3.73 25.57
CA VAL A 24 0.40 -3.28 24.23
C VAL A 24 1.37 -4.30 23.69
N LYS A 25 0.85 -5.29 22.94
CA LYS A 25 1.68 -6.15 22.11
C LYS A 25 2.47 -5.22 21.21
N LYS A 26 3.76 -5.03 21.51
CA LYS A 26 4.73 -4.52 20.57
C LYS A 26 4.78 -5.51 19.42
N VAL A 27 3.91 -5.34 18.46
CA VAL A 27 4.00 -6.05 17.20
C VAL A 27 5.05 -5.29 16.40
N ASN A 28 6.30 -5.71 16.49
CA ASN A 28 7.33 -5.34 15.54
C ASN A 28 7.02 -6.07 14.24
N ASN A 29 6.01 -5.60 13.51
CA ASN A 29 5.52 -6.21 12.28
C ASN A 29 6.10 -5.53 11.06
N ILE A 30 7.40 -5.23 11.06
CA ILE A 30 8.07 -4.91 9.80
C ILE A 30 8.15 -6.24 9.02
N PRO A 31 7.55 -6.32 7.82
CA PRO A 31 7.55 -7.54 7.01
C PRO A 31 8.95 -8.06 6.68
N SER A 32 9.01 -9.32 6.27
CA SER A 32 10.23 -9.89 5.68
C SER A 32 10.58 -9.21 4.36
N SER A 33 11.74 -9.54 3.81
CA SER A 33 12.16 -9.10 2.48
C SER A 33 11.57 -9.95 1.35
N GLU A 34 10.78 -10.98 1.68
CA GLU A 34 10.06 -11.76 0.67
C GLU A 34 8.98 -10.90 0.00
N GLN A 35 8.81 -11.08 -1.31
CA GLN A 35 7.84 -10.30 -2.09
C GLN A 35 6.42 -10.56 -1.60
N VAL A 36 5.68 -9.48 -1.30
CA VAL A 36 4.25 -9.50 -1.08
C VAL A 36 3.58 -8.95 -2.34
N SER A 37 2.82 -9.78 -3.03
CA SER A 37 2.15 -9.39 -4.27
C SER A 37 0.66 -9.68 -4.19
N ALA A 38 -0.16 -8.70 -4.51
CA ALA A 38 -1.59 -8.86 -4.72
C ALA A 38 -1.93 -9.01 -6.22
N PHE A 39 -1.10 -8.46 -7.11
CA PHE A 39 -1.28 -8.47 -8.57
C PHE A 39 0.00 -8.88 -9.26
N GLY A 40 -0.05 -9.95 -10.08
CA GLY A 40 1.01 -10.42 -10.95
C GLY A 40 2.33 -10.77 -10.26
N ASP A 41 3.03 -11.75 -10.77
CA ASP A 41 4.25 -12.26 -10.12
C ASP A 41 5.50 -11.42 -10.46
N PHE A 42 5.43 -10.52 -11.46
CA PHE A 42 6.60 -9.79 -11.92
C PHE A 42 6.67 -8.36 -11.35
N LYS A 43 7.54 -8.18 -10.36
CA LYS A 43 7.87 -6.89 -9.74
C LYS A 43 9.31 -6.51 -10.06
N HIS A 44 9.49 -5.78 -11.17
CA HIS A 44 10.82 -5.44 -11.68
C HIS A 44 11.63 -4.59 -10.68
N TYR A 45 11.06 -3.51 -10.21
CA TYR A 45 11.75 -2.58 -9.32
C TYR A 45 11.99 -3.18 -7.93
N PHE A 46 11.09 -4.02 -7.43
CA PHE A 46 11.31 -4.76 -6.19
C PHE A 46 12.55 -5.67 -6.28
N GLY A 47 12.82 -6.27 -7.44
CA GLY A 47 14.01 -7.07 -7.69
C GLY A 47 15.32 -6.32 -7.49
N GLU A 48 15.32 -5.02 -7.78
CA GLU A 48 16.50 -4.14 -7.67
C GLU A 48 16.74 -3.58 -6.26
N LEU A 49 15.81 -3.83 -5.32
CA LEU A 49 15.92 -3.37 -3.94
C LEU A 49 16.85 -4.27 -3.11
N ASN A 50 17.59 -3.67 -2.18
CA ASN A 50 18.30 -4.43 -1.15
C ASN A 50 17.32 -4.97 -0.08
N GLU A 51 17.82 -5.85 0.83
CA GLU A 51 16.97 -6.51 1.82
C GLU A 51 16.23 -5.54 2.77
N ASN A 52 16.85 -4.41 3.12
CA ASN A 52 16.26 -3.41 3.99
C ASN A 52 15.18 -2.60 3.25
N GLU A 53 15.48 -2.21 2.00
CA GLU A 53 14.56 -1.55 1.09
C GLU A 53 13.33 -2.44 0.78
N LYS A 54 13.51 -3.75 0.55
CA LYS A 54 12.42 -4.72 0.37
C LYS A 54 11.51 -4.80 1.59
N ARG A 55 12.07 -4.76 2.78
CA ARG A 55 11.29 -4.73 4.02
C ARG A 55 10.45 -3.46 4.13
N ALA A 56 11.00 -2.30 3.73
CA ALA A 56 10.25 -1.04 3.70
C ALA A 56 9.14 -1.08 2.64
N TYR A 57 9.43 -1.56 1.43
CA TYR A 57 8.46 -1.77 0.37
C TYR A 57 7.28 -2.63 0.85
N ASN A 58 7.57 -3.78 1.47
CA ASN A 58 6.55 -4.68 1.98
C ASN A 58 5.74 -4.06 3.14
N ALA A 59 6.38 -3.23 4.00
CA ALA A 59 5.67 -2.52 5.06
C ALA A 59 4.68 -1.51 4.49
N ILE A 60 5.10 -0.76 3.46
CA ILE A 60 4.25 0.21 2.77
C ILE A 60 3.07 -0.51 2.11
N LEU A 61 3.31 -1.55 1.32
CA LEU A 61 2.23 -2.29 0.63
C LEU A 61 1.23 -2.93 1.58
N ARG A 62 1.67 -3.43 2.72
CA ARG A 62 0.78 -4.03 3.72
C ARG A 62 -0.29 -3.06 4.22
N ASP A 63 0.07 -1.80 4.42
CA ASP A 63 -0.76 -0.85 5.15
C ASP A 63 -1.35 0.27 4.28
N ILE A 64 -0.77 0.57 3.11
CA ILE A 64 -1.06 1.77 2.31
C ILE A 64 -2.53 1.89 1.89
N GLU A 65 -3.21 0.78 1.59
CA GLU A 65 -4.63 0.78 1.21
C GLU A 65 -5.59 1.07 2.39
N SER A 66 -5.08 1.09 3.62
CA SER A 66 -5.86 1.56 4.77
C SER A 66 -5.88 3.08 4.90
N PHE A 67 -5.12 3.80 4.08
CA PHE A 67 -4.92 5.25 4.08
C PHE A 67 -4.37 5.78 5.41
N PRO A 68 -3.31 5.19 5.97
CA PRO A 68 -2.71 5.67 7.20
C PRO A 68 -2.00 7.01 6.99
N GLU A 69 -1.93 7.83 8.05
CA GLU A 69 -1.11 9.05 8.03
C GLU A 69 0.39 8.70 7.97
N GLU A 70 0.79 7.62 8.65
CA GLU A 70 2.17 7.18 8.73
C GLU A 70 2.26 5.65 8.81
N ILE A 71 3.31 5.08 8.21
CA ILE A 71 3.64 3.65 8.24
C ILE A 71 5.02 3.47 8.85
N GLU A 72 5.15 2.64 9.89
CA GLU A 72 6.47 2.29 10.44
C GLU A 72 7.25 1.45 9.44
N ILE A 73 8.45 1.93 9.09
CA ILE A 73 9.35 1.26 8.14
C ILE A 73 10.73 1.05 8.79
N PRO A 74 11.61 0.20 8.21
CA PRO A 74 13.01 0.14 8.59
C PRO A 74 13.71 1.49 8.42
N GLU A 75 14.86 1.66 9.08
CA GLU A 75 15.73 2.82 8.88
C GLU A 75 16.19 2.89 7.41
N LEU A 76 15.88 4.01 6.76
CA LEU A 76 16.31 4.35 5.42
C LEU A 76 16.86 5.78 5.41
N ASN A 77 17.73 6.07 4.46
CA ASN A 77 18.04 7.44 4.07
C ASN A 77 17.08 7.91 2.96
N ASN A 78 17.17 9.19 2.56
CA ASN A 78 16.27 9.77 1.57
C ASN A 78 16.39 9.13 0.17
N GLU A 79 17.60 8.75 -0.25
CA GLU A 79 17.83 8.10 -1.55
C GLU A 79 17.23 6.69 -1.57
N GLU A 80 17.40 5.94 -0.49
CA GLU A 80 16.78 4.63 -0.32
C GLU A 80 15.26 4.71 -0.28
N LEU A 81 14.70 5.73 0.42
CA LEU A 81 13.27 5.95 0.44
C LEU A 81 12.72 6.27 -0.95
N GLU A 82 13.38 7.16 -1.70
CA GLU A 82 12.98 7.51 -3.07
C GLU A 82 12.95 6.28 -3.97
N LYS A 83 14.01 5.45 -3.89
CA LYS A 83 14.08 4.19 -4.63
C LYS A 83 12.95 3.22 -4.27
N VAL A 84 12.64 3.07 -2.98
CA VAL A 84 11.52 2.25 -2.50
C VAL A 84 10.19 2.82 -2.99
N TRP A 85 10.00 4.14 -2.92
CA TRP A 85 8.77 4.80 -3.35
C TRP A 85 8.52 4.62 -4.84
N LEU A 86 9.54 4.81 -5.67
CA LEU A 86 9.46 4.55 -7.11
C LEU A 86 9.09 3.08 -7.40
N ALA A 87 9.69 2.14 -6.65
CA ALA A 87 9.35 0.73 -6.77
C ALA A 87 7.87 0.47 -6.40
N VAL A 88 7.37 1.07 -5.30
CA VAL A 88 5.97 0.97 -4.91
C VAL A 88 5.04 1.49 -6.02
N MET A 89 5.32 2.68 -6.55
CA MET A 89 4.47 3.32 -7.56
C MET A 89 4.46 2.60 -8.91
N TYR A 90 5.62 2.10 -9.35
CA TYR A 90 5.75 1.50 -10.68
C TYR A 90 5.50 0.00 -10.73
N ASP A 91 5.71 -0.69 -9.62
CA ASP A 91 5.38 -2.10 -9.54
C ASP A 91 3.91 -2.38 -9.19
N ASN A 92 3.14 -1.36 -8.75
CA ASN A 92 1.76 -1.52 -8.34
C ASN A 92 0.85 -0.47 -9.02
N PRO A 93 0.62 -0.59 -10.33
CA PRO A 93 -0.17 0.37 -11.10
C PRO A 93 -1.64 0.46 -10.68
N GLU A 94 -2.14 -0.50 -9.89
CA GLU A 94 -3.46 -0.51 -9.28
C GLU A 94 -3.59 0.47 -8.11
N LEU A 95 -2.48 0.92 -7.51
CA LEU A 95 -2.48 1.89 -6.41
C LEU A 95 -2.68 3.33 -6.92
N ILE A 96 -3.77 3.58 -7.60
CA ILE A 96 -4.09 4.85 -8.28
C ILE A 96 -4.33 6.02 -7.32
N MET A 97 -4.40 5.77 -6.01
CA MET A 97 -4.58 6.78 -4.98
C MET A 97 -3.27 7.46 -4.56
N LEU A 98 -2.12 6.97 -4.99
CA LEU A 98 -0.83 7.52 -4.56
C LEU A 98 -0.55 8.88 -5.21
N GLY A 99 -0.15 9.86 -4.38
CA GLY A 99 0.41 11.12 -4.82
C GLY A 99 1.84 10.95 -5.37
N ARG A 100 2.50 12.06 -5.68
CA ARG A 100 3.89 12.03 -6.17
C ARG A 100 4.92 12.10 -5.05
N GLU A 101 4.55 12.71 -3.94
CA GLU A 101 5.45 13.03 -2.85
C GLU A 101 5.34 12.03 -1.71
N CYS A 102 6.48 11.72 -1.12
CA CYS A 102 6.56 10.97 0.11
C CYS A 102 7.58 11.62 1.06
N MET A 103 7.48 11.31 2.34
CA MET A 103 8.37 11.84 3.37
C MET A 103 8.86 10.73 4.30
N LEU A 104 10.10 10.91 4.75
CA LEU A 104 10.70 10.13 5.83
C LEU A 104 10.68 10.96 7.11
N VAL A 105 10.06 10.43 8.15
CA VAL A 105 10.03 11.04 9.48
C VAL A 105 10.77 10.14 10.46
N SER A 106 11.76 10.68 11.17
CA SER A 106 12.47 9.97 12.24
C SER A 106 12.09 10.55 13.59
N ARG A 107 11.57 9.70 14.51
CA ARG A 107 11.30 10.05 15.91
C ARG A 107 11.43 8.83 16.82
N ASP A 108 11.94 9.03 18.03
CA ASP A 108 12.10 7.96 19.04
C ASP A 108 12.86 6.74 18.52
N ARG A 109 13.90 6.96 17.70
CA ARG A 109 14.70 5.91 17.03
C ARG A 109 13.88 4.98 16.11
N LYS A 110 12.77 5.48 15.59
CA LYS A 110 11.93 4.82 14.61
C LYS A 110 11.81 5.68 13.38
N PHE A 111 11.54 5.01 12.26
CA PHE A 111 11.37 5.65 10.97
C PHE A 111 9.94 5.42 10.48
N TRP A 112 9.36 6.48 9.94
CA TRP A 112 7.99 6.50 9.48
C TRP A 112 7.95 7.04 8.06
N PHE A 113 7.21 6.35 7.24
CA PHE A 113 6.87 6.77 5.90
C PHE A 113 5.51 7.46 5.92
N SER A 114 5.38 8.55 5.19
CA SER A 114 4.09 9.15 4.85
C SER A 114 4.06 9.57 3.39
N CYS A 115 2.89 9.62 2.78
CA CYS A 115 2.72 10.10 1.43
C CYS A 115 1.42 10.90 1.29
N GLU A 116 1.35 11.67 0.20
CA GLU A 116 0.11 12.32 -0.20
C GLU A 116 -0.81 11.32 -0.89
N TYR A 117 -2.11 11.39 -0.59
CA TYR A 117 -3.15 10.66 -1.30
C TYR A 117 -3.87 11.57 -2.29
N ALA A 118 -3.94 11.16 -3.55
CA ALA A 118 -4.58 11.90 -4.63
C ALA A 118 -6.11 11.93 -4.55
N MET A 119 -6.70 11.08 -3.71
CA MET A 119 -8.14 10.92 -3.54
C MET A 119 -8.50 10.36 -2.17
N THR A 120 -9.78 10.38 -1.82
CA THR A 120 -10.29 9.74 -0.61
C THR A 120 -10.32 8.22 -0.75
N LYS A 121 -10.41 7.51 0.39
CA LYS A 121 -10.50 6.05 0.42
C LYS A 121 -11.73 5.54 -0.35
N ASP A 122 -12.90 6.13 -0.12
CA ASP A 122 -14.15 5.73 -0.79
C ASP A 122 -14.06 5.94 -2.32
N GLU A 123 -13.40 7.01 -2.74
CA GLU A 123 -13.16 7.27 -4.16
C GLU A 123 -12.19 6.25 -4.77
N TYR A 124 -11.12 5.92 -4.04
CA TYR A 124 -10.17 4.90 -4.45
C TYR A 124 -10.84 3.54 -4.63
N GLU A 125 -11.60 3.08 -3.64
CA GLU A 125 -12.25 1.77 -3.70
C GLU A 125 -13.22 1.66 -4.88
N ARG A 126 -13.99 2.71 -5.14
CA ARG A 126 -14.87 2.75 -6.33
C ARG A 126 -14.08 2.70 -7.63
N LYS A 127 -13.05 3.54 -7.77
CA LYS A 127 -12.23 3.59 -8.99
C LYS A 127 -11.41 2.32 -9.20
N LYS A 128 -10.92 1.70 -8.12
CA LYS A 128 -10.21 0.42 -8.17
C LYS A 128 -11.12 -0.67 -8.72
N ALA A 129 -12.37 -0.72 -8.29
CA ALA A 129 -13.34 -1.70 -8.81
C ALA A 129 -13.66 -1.47 -10.30
N GLU A 130 -13.79 -0.21 -10.74
CA GLU A 130 -13.97 0.15 -12.15
C GLU A 130 -12.75 -0.27 -12.99
N LEU A 131 -11.54 0.03 -12.50
CA LEU A 131 -10.28 -0.36 -13.14
C LEU A 131 -10.14 -1.87 -13.25
N GLN A 132 -10.43 -2.61 -12.16
CA GLN A 132 -10.38 -4.06 -12.15
C GLN A 132 -11.32 -4.66 -13.20
N THR A 133 -12.55 -4.14 -13.31
CA THR A 133 -13.51 -4.59 -14.33
C THR A 133 -12.94 -4.44 -15.73
N LYS A 134 -12.28 -3.32 -16.04
CA LYS A 134 -11.66 -3.08 -17.34
C LYS A 134 -10.44 -3.97 -17.60
N ALA A 135 -9.61 -4.18 -16.59
CA ALA A 135 -8.48 -5.10 -16.66
C ALA A 135 -8.94 -6.54 -16.91
N ASP A 136 -9.99 -7.00 -16.23
CA ASP A 136 -10.57 -8.33 -16.42
C ASP A 136 -11.18 -8.51 -17.81
N GLU A 137 -11.90 -7.51 -18.34
CA GLU A 137 -12.43 -7.50 -19.71
C GLU A 137 -11.31 -7.64 -20.75
N LEU A 138 -10.20 -6.95 -20.56
CA LEU A 138 -9.03 -7.05 -21.46
C LEU A 138 -8.30 -8.37 -21.28
N GLY A 139 -8.05 -8.79 -20.04
CA GLY A 139 -7.42 -10.08 -19.71
C GLY A 139 -8.14 -11.26 -20.30
N ALA A 140 -9.48 -11.26 -20.32
CA ALA A 140 -10.30 -12.30 -20.92
C ALA A 140 -10.12 -12.41 -22.46
N LYS A 141 -9.67 -11.35 -23.13
CA LYS A 141 -9.29 -11.36 -24.54
C LYS A 141 -7.89 -11.90 -24.73
N ILE A 142 -6.95 -11.44 -23.91
CA ILE A 142 -5.52 -11.81 -23.95
C ILE A 142 -5.32 -13.31 -23.77
N VAL A 143 -6.05 -13.94 -22.84
CA VAL A 143 -5.96 -15.40 -22.57
C VAL A 143 -6.29 -16.26 -23.80
N LYS A 144 -7.00 -15.72 -24.78
CA LYS A 144 -7.35 -16.45 -26.03
C LYS A 144 -6.21 -16.46 -27.02
N GLU A 145 -5.24 -15.58 -26.89
CA GLU A 145 -4.10 -15.52 -27.78
C GLU A 145 -3.07 -16.60 -27.43
N THR A 146 -2.46 -17.17 -28.48
CA THR A 146 -1.55 -18.31 -28.34
C THR A 146 -0.07 -17.93 -28.31
N SER A 147 0.29 -16.76 -28.82
CA SER A 147 1.65 -16.26 -28.82
C SER A 147 1.78 -15.02 -27.91
N ASP A 148 2.96 -14.82 -27.32
CA ASP A 148 3.23 -13.64 -26.49
C ASP A 148 3.22 -12.37 -27.35
N PHE A 149 3.65 -12.44 -28.62
CA PHE A 149 3.57 -11.33 -29.56
C PHE A 149 2.12 -10.88 -29.80
N ASP A 150 1.20 -11.82 -30.03
CA ASP A 150 -0.22 -11.50 -30.25
C ASP A 150 -0.86 -10.91 -28.98
N LYS A 151 -0.45 -11.38 -27.79
CA LYS A 151 -0.88 -10.81 -26.49
C LYS A 151 -0.41 -9.37 -26.35
N GLU A 152 0.89 -9.11 -26.60
CA GLU A 152 1.46 -7.76 -26.54
C GLU A 152 0.79 -6.82 -27.55
N LEU A 153 0.56 -7.28 -28.78
CA LEU A 153 -0.13 -6.50 -29.82
C LEU A 153 -1.56 -6.16 -29.40
N LEU A 154 -2.29 -7.12 -28.82
CA LEU A 154 -3.65 -6.90 -28.34
C LEU A 154 -3.69 -5.87 -27.20
N ILE A 155 -2.74 -5.95 -26.25
CA ILE A 155 -2.61 -4.96 -25.16
C ILE A 155 -2.32 -3.58 -25.75
N HIS A 156 -1.34 -3.48 -26.64
CA HIS A 156 -0.95 -2.25 -27.30
C HIS A 156 -2.14 -1.60 -28.02
N ASP A 157 -2.83 -2.34 -28.87
CA ASP A 157 -3.96 -1.83 -29.65
C ASP A 157 -5.13 -1.43 -28.75
N ALA A 158 -5.44 -2.23 -27.72
CA ALA A 158 -6.49 -1.91 -26.76
C ALA A 158 -6.20 -0.60 -25.98
N ILE A 159 -4.95 -0.36 -25.62
CA ILE A 159 -4.53 0.87 -24.91
C ILE A 159 -4.63 2.08 -25.85
N ILE A 160 -4.14 1.97 -27.08
CA ILE A 160 -4.15 3.06 -28.06
C ILE A 160 -5.58 3.41 -28.48
N ASP A 161 -6.41 2.42 -28.75
CA ASP A 161 -7.78 2.63 -29.19
C ASP A 161 -8.69 3.18 -28.08
N SER A 162 -8.39 2.89 -26.81
CA SER A 162 -9.20 3.30 -25.66
C SER A 162 -8.85 4.69 -25.13
N CYS A 163 -7.66 5.25 -25.48
CA CYS A 163 -7.14 6.42 -24.78
C CYS A 163 -6.57 7.48 -25.74
N ARG A 164 -6.82 8.75 -25.39
CA ARG A 164 -6.18 9.90 -26.04
C ARG A 164 -5.07 10.44 -25.16
N TYR A 165 -3.94 10.76 -25.78
CA TYR A 165 -2.84 11.41 -25.08
C TYR A 165 -3.23 12.81 -24.58
N THR A 166 -2.79 13.16 -23.38
CA THR A 166 -2.93 14.49 -22.80
C THR A 166 -1.68 14.87 -22.02
N ASP A 167 -1.31 16.13 -22.06
CA ASP A 167 -0.23 16.71 -21.25
C ASP A 167 -0.72 17.16 -19.86
N SER A 168 -1.89 16.63 -19.42
CA SER A 168 -2.44 16.97 -18.10
C SER A 168 -1.51 16.47 -16.99
N ASP A 169 -1.18 17.36 -16.07
CA ASP A 169 -0.42 17.06 -14.84
C ASP A 169 -1.27 16.44 -13.71
N LYS A 170 -2.58 16.23 -13.96
CA LYS A 170 -3.46 15.59 -13.00
C LYS A 170 -3.00 14.16 -12.73
N LEU A 171 -2.90 13.77 -11.46
CA LEU A 171 -2.45 12.45 -11.03
C LEU A 171 -3.23 11.30 -11.68
N ILE A 172 -4.54 11.49 -11.87
CA ILE A 172 -5.37 10.47 -12.52
C ILE A 172 -4.99 10.21 -13.98
N ALA A 173 -4.49 11.22 -14.70
CA ALA A 173 -3.99 11.07 -16.06
C ALA A 173 -2.68 10.27 -16.12
N SER A 174 -1.90 10.26 -15.03
CA SER A 174 -0.67 9.47 -14.88
C SER A 174 -0.92 8.07 -14.32
N SER A 175 -2.15 7.59 -14.32
CA SER A 175 -2.55 6.27 -13.80
C SER A 175 -3.11 5.35 -14.88
N ALA A 176 -3.11 4.04 -14.62
CA ALA A 176 -3.78 3.06 -15.45
C ALA A 176 -5.29 3.34 -15.61
N TYR A 177 -5.92 3.92 -14.60
CA TYR A 177 -7.32 4.36 -14.64
C TYR A 177 -7.56 5.45 -15.69
N GLY A 178 -6.61 6.39 -15.84
CA GLY A 178 -6.66 7.41 -16.88
C GLY A 178 -6.79 6.81 -18.28
N VAL A 179 -6.09 5.72 -18.55
CA VAL A 179 -6.14 4.99 -19.82
C VAL A 179 -7.41 4.16 -19.96
N LEU A 180 -7.58 3.20 -19.06
CA LEU A 180 -8.56 2.11 -19.25
C LEU A 180 -10.00 2.53 -18.93
N VAL A 181 -10.20 3.58 -18.13
CA VAL A 181 -11.52 4.03 -17.70
C VAL A 181 -11.86 5.42 -18.20
N ASN A 182 -10.96 6.41 -18.00
CA ASN A 182 -11.23 7.79 -18.41
C ASN A 182 -11.01 8.06 -19.89
N GLY A 183 -10.22 7.25 -20.58
CA GLY A 183 -9.88 7.44 -21.98
C GLY A 183 -9.02 8.67 -22.27
N SER A 184 -8.27 9.16 -21.28
CA SER A 184 -7.32 10.28 -21.45
C SER A 184 -6.19 10.19 -20.45
N ALA A 185 -4.94 10.07 -20.90
CA ALA A 185 -3.78 9.85 -20.06
C ALA A 185 -2.48 10.45 -20.61
N SER A 186 -1.52 10.65 -19.71
CA SER A 186 -0.14 11.00 -20.02
C SER A 186 0.70 9.75 -20.33
N CYS A 187 1.95 9.94 -20.76
CA CYS A 187 2.89 8.84 -21.05
C CYS A 187 3.02 7.85 -19.89
N GLU A 188 3.06 8.33 -18.64
CA GLU A 188 3.12 7.49 -17.45
C GLU A 188 1.88 6.62 -17.29
N GLY A 189 0.69 7.16 -17.57
CA GLY A 189 -0.57 6.41 -17.55
C GLY A 189 -0.57 5.25 -18.54
N TYR A 190 -0.08 5.49 -19.78
CA TYR A 190 0.08 4.43 -20.79
C TYR A 190 0.99 3.31 -20.31
N ALA A 191 2.16 3.65 -19.74
CA ALA A 191 3.09 2.65 -19.20
C ALA A 191 2.48 1.83 -18.06
N LYS A 192 1.76 2.48 -17.14
CA LYS A 192 1.08 1.83 -16.02
C LYS A 192 -0.07 0.92 -16.47
N ALA A 193 -0.82 1.33 -17.50
CA ALA A 193 -1.88 0.50 -18.06
C ALA A 193 -1.35 -0.76 -18.77
N ALA A 194 -0.21 -0.64 -19.44
CA ALA A 194 0.43 -1.79 -20.08
C ALA A 194 1.03 -2.78 -19.08
N LYS A 195 1.37 -2.31 -17.87
CA LYS A 195 1.90 -3.15 -16.80
C LYS A 195 0.83 -3.85 -15.99
N LEU A 196 -0.36 -3.30 -15.90
CA LEU A 196 -1.48 -3.83 -15.11
C LEU A 196 -1.95 -5.19 -15.65
#